data_397f3c413624806f4615549a4053cdfb
#
_entry.id   397f3c413624806f4615549a4053cdfb
#
_cell.length_a   1.000
_cell.length_b   1.000
_cell.length_c   1.000
_cell.angle_alpha   90.00
_cell.angle_beta   90.00
_cell.angle_gamma   90.00
#
_symmetry.space_group_name_H-M   'P 1'
#
loop_
_entity.id
_entity.type
_entity.pdbx_description
1 polymer ?
#
loop_
_entity_poly.entity_id
_entity_poly.type
_entity_poly.pdbx_seq_one_letter_code
_entity_poly.pdbx_strand_id
1 'polypeptide(L)'
;MKKIMNWMLAATLICGASVMTSCSSDNDDTPVVDDGLAEKVLGKWIHTDTDGETVTTDMKSVYTFEMNGDALKGYYSMSMTESGVWAYNQETDVTLSGNDVTLTSYLADGVTSVVELTGVSVSGNDLRFTAKTTLSKDGQVTATCGPRQEHFTRAEADYTEAVVGLWEITFTSDAPEYESSEPYRELYRSDGTCSFYDLIDSQWVEEETTYCEYFADGPLFCFRWQKPGQEGQRENWEIVSCGNGEMVSKALHRRADGSTYTITAHLTKVE
;
A
#
# COMPACT_ATOMS: atom_id res chain seq x y z
N MET A 1 26.49 0.77 -4.71
CA MET A 1 26.17 -0.40 -5.56
C MET A 1 25.21 -1.41 -4.92
N LYS A 2 25.23 -1.70 -3.60
CA LYS A 2 24.30 -2.66 -2.97
C LYS A 2 22.82 -2.24 -2.91
N LYS A 3 22.52 -0.92 -2.82
CA LYS A 3 21.13 -0.41 -2.78
C LYS A 3 20.38 -0.51 -4.12
N ILE A 4 21.09 -0.46 -5.24
CA ILE A 4 20.47 -0.54 -6.59
C ILE A 4 20.01 -1.97 -6.90
N MET A 5 20.73 -2.97 -6.36
CA MET A 5 20.41 -4.38 -6.60
C MET A 5 19.12 -4.85 -5.90
N ASN A 6 18.75 -4.23 -4.75
CA ASN A 6 17.52 -4.57 -4.05
C ASN A 6 16.25 -4.07 -4.79
N TRP A 7 16.33 -2.95 -5.52
CA TRP A 7 15.22 -2.43 -6.32
C TRP A 7 14.94 -3.29 -7.57
N MET A 8 15.99 -3.88 -8.16
CA MET A 8 15.81 -4.81 -9.29
C MET A 8 15.20 -6.15 -8.89
N LEU A 9 15.48 -6.65 -7.67
CA LEU A 9 14.89 -7.89 -7.18
C LEU A 9 13.37 -7.75 -6.89
N ALA A 10 12.95 -6.58 -6.48
CA ALA A 10 11.55 -6.32 -6.14
C ALA A 10 10.57 -6.49 -7.32
N ALA A 11 11.01 -6.08 -8.51
CA ALA A 11 10.19 -6.24 -9.71
C ALA A 11 10.17 -7.69 -10.24
N THR A 12 11.16 -8.50 -9.87
CA THR A 12 11.28 -9.88 -10.34
C THR A 12 10.53 -10.91 -9.48
N LEU A 13 10.32 -10.64 -8.21
CA LEU A 13 9.62 -11.57 -7.30
C LEU A 13 8.10 -11.56 -7.45
N ILE A 14 7.51 -10.47 -7.98
CA ILE A 14 6.07 -10.36 -8.23
C ILE A 14 5.69 -10.98 -9.59
N CYS A 15 6.66 -11.17 -10.50
CA CYS A 15 6.44 -11.71 -11.83
C CYS A 15 6.64 -13.23 -11.86
N GLY A 16 5.68 -14.00 -11.37
CA GLY A 16 5.56 -15.42 -11.68
C GLY A 16 5.51 -15.60 -13.20
N ALA A 17 6.48 -16.32 -13.76
CA ALA A 17 6.69 -16.50 -15.19
C ALA A 17 5.47 -17.09 -15.90
N SER A 18 4.83 -16.32 -16.77
CA SER A 18 4.04 -16.88 -17.86
C SER A 18 4.40 -16.14 -19.14
N VAL A 19 5.15 -16.83 -20.00
CA VAL A 19 5.47 -16.40 -21.35
C VAL A 19 4.26 -16.66 -22.24
N MET A 20 3.59 -15.61 -22.67
CA MET A 20 2.67 -15.70 -23.82
C MET A 20 3.00 -14.56 -24.79
N THR A 21 3.48 -14.96 -25.93
CA THR A 21 3.60 -14.13 -27.12
C THR A 21 2.25 -13.84 -27.72
N SER A 22 1.94 -12.59 -28.01
CA SER A 22 0.96 -12.24 -29.02
C SER A 22 1.26 -10.90 -29.67
N CYS A 23 1.17 -10.93 -30.99
CA CYS A 23 1.49 -9.87 -31.94
C CYS A 23 0.34 -8.88 -32.16
N SER A 24 0.78 -7.67 -32.51
CA SER A 24 0.39 -6.78 -33.61
C SER A 24 -0.89 -5.97 -33.56
N SER A 25 -0.65 -4.68 -33.62
CA SER A 25 -1.06 -3.66 -34.59
C SER A 25 -2.57 -3.40 -34.77
N ASP A 26 -2.98 -2.16 -34.57
CA ASP A 26 -3.19 -1.17 -35.62
C ASP A 26 -3.54 0.19 -35.00
N ASN A 27 -2.90 1.22 -35.56
CA ASN A 27 -3.19 2.62 -35.26
C ASN A 27 -4.55 2.99 -35.82
N ASP A 28 -5.42 3.53 -34.97
CA ASP A 28 -6.51 4.39 -35.41
C ASP A 28 -6.58 5.61 -34.49
N ASP A 29 -5.97 6.70 -34.93
CA ASP A 29 -5.99 8.01 -34.25
C ASP A 29 -7.39 8.66 -34.39
N THR A 30 -8.36 8.12 -33.66
CA THR A 30 -9.58 8.86 -33.34
C THR A 30 -9.36 9.56 -32.00
N PRO A 31 -9.64 10.88 -31.89
CA PRO A 31 -9.58 11.54 -30.57
C PRO A 31 -10.61 10.87 -29.66
N VAL A 32 -10.11 10.13 -28.68
CA VAL A 32 -10.96 9.43 -27.72
C VAL A 32 -11.57 10.49 -26.83
N VAL A 33 -12.87 10.61 -26.89
CA VAL A 33 -13.66 11.44 -25.98
C VAL A 33 -13.48 10.83 -24.60
N ASP A 34 -12.98 11.61 -23.64
CA ASP A 34 -12.98 11.25 -22.22
C ASP A 34 -14.43 10.99 -21.80
N ASP A 35 -14.75 9.74 -21.55
CA ASP A 35 -16.09 9.24 -21.25
C ASP A 35 -16.50 9.55 -19.79
N GLY A 36 -15.94 10.62 -19.19
CA GLY A 36 -16.10 11.01 -17.79
C GLY A 36 -15.33 10.08 -16.85
N LEU A 37 -14.31 9.38 -17.35
CA LEU A 37 -13.48 8.50 -16.52
C LEU A 37 -12.75 9.30 -15.43
N ALA A 38 -12.25 10.49 -15.75
CA ALA A 38 -11.58 11.36 -14.78
C ALA A 38 -12.45 11.61 -13.53
N GLU A 39 -13.73 11.91 -13.72
CA GLU A 39 -14.67 12.12 -12.59
C GLU A 39 -14.97 10.84 -11.82
N LYS A 40 -15.07 9.70 -12.51
CA LYS A 40 -15.40 8.42 -11.90
C LYS A 40 -14.29 7.89 -11.00
N VAL A 41 -13.02 8.06 -11.41
CA VAL A 41 -11.88 7.57 -10.64
C VAL A 41 -11.54 8.44 -9.44
N LEU A 42 -12.08 9.67 -9.30
CA LEU A 42 -11.79 10.55 -8.19
C LEU A 42 -12.01 9.88 -6.84
N GLY A 43 -11.12 10.19 -5.89
CA GLY A 43 -11.15 9.71 -4.52
C GLY A 43 -10.04 8.70 -4.22
N LYS A 44 -10.19 8.03 -3.10
CA LYS A 44 -9.19 7.14 -2.53
C LYS A 44 -9.66 5.69 -2.68
N TRP A 45 -8.76 4.81 -3.13
CA TRP A 45 -9.04 3.43 -3.45
C TRP A 45 -8.04 2.50 -2.78
N ILE A 46 -8.52 1.52 -2.03
CA ILE A 46 -7.67 0.51 -1.38
C ILE A 46 -7.67 -0.81 -2.13
N HIS A 47 -6.50 -1.40 -2.30
CA HIS A 47 -6.30 -2.67 -2.99
C HIS A 47 -7.01 -3.82 -2.26
N THR A 48 -7.79 -4.60 -2.98
CA THR A 48 -8.64 -5.67 -2.46
C THR A 48 -8.23 -7.05 -2.94
N ASP A 49 -8.09 -7.23 -4.25
CA ASP A 49 -7.64 -8.49 -4.83
C ASP A 49 -6.82 -8.31 -6.12
N THR A 50 -6.01 -9.31 -6.43
CA THR A 50 -5.25 -9.47 -7.67
C THR A 50 -5.60 -10.81 -8.28
N ASP A 51 -6.03 -10.83 -9.56
CA ASP A 51 -6.44 -12.03 -10.30
C ASP A 51 -7.56 -12.86 -9.58
N GLY A 52 -8.39 -12.17 -8.77
CA GLY A 52 -9.47 -12.76 -7.98
C GLY A 52 -9.02 -13.37 -6.64
N GLU A 53 -7.74 -13.23 -6.27
CA GLU A 53 -7.23 -13.62 -4.96
C GLU A 53 -7.12 -12.39 -4.04
N THR A 54 -7.68 -12.48 -2.83
CA THR A 54 -7.55 -11.42 -1.82
C THR A 54 -6.07 -11.18 -1.50
N VAL A 55 -5.65 -9.93 -1.59
CA VAL A 55 -4.27 -9.54 -1.23
C VAL A 55 -4.09 -9.55 0.28
N THR A 56 -2.93 -10.02 0.72
CA THR A 56 -2.52 -9.91 2.13
C THR A 56 -2.23 -8.45 2.49
N THR A 57 -2.31 -8.11 3.76
CA THR A 57 -2.21 -6.69 4.18
C THR A 57 -0.84 -6.09 3.87
N ASP A 58 0.23 -6.89 3.89
CA ASP A 58 1.58 -6.50 3.50
C ASP A 58 1.77 -6.21 2.00
N MET A 59 0.77 -6.58 1.18
CA MET A 59 0.75 -6.31 -0.26
C MET A 59 -0.26 -5.21 -0.65
N LYS A 60 -1.01 -4.68 0.31
CA LYS A 60 -1.99 -3.63 0.03
C LYS A 60 -1.34 -2.32 -0.38
N SER A 61 -2.05 -1.60 -1.23
CA SER A 61 -1.71 -0.24 -1.65
C SER A 61 -2.97 0.64 -1.66
N VAL A 62 -2.76 1.93 -1.65
CA VAL A 62 -3.81 2.93 -1.84
C VAL A 62 -3.46 3.77 -3.06
N TYR A 63 -4.42 3.96 -3.96
CA TYR A 63 -4.40 4.99 -4.99
C TYR A 63 -5.35 6.12 -4.61
N THR A 64 -4.91 7.34 -4.79
CA THR A 64 -5.73 8.55 -4.65
C THR A 64 -5.70 9.32 -5.95
N PHE A 65 -6.88 9.69 -6.46
CA PHE A 65 -7.02 10.53 -7.65
C PHE A 65 -7.73 11.83 -7.29
N GLU A 66 -7.15 12.95 -7.66
CA GLU A 66 -7.64 14.29 -7.34
C GLU A 66 -7.55 15.21 -8.56
N MET A 67 -8.47 16.18 -8.65
CA MET A 67 -8.34 17.27 -9.62
C MET A 67 -7.45 18.38 -9.06
N ASN A 68 -6.44 18.75 -9.81
CA ASN A 68 -5.62 19.92 -9.54
C ASN A 68 -5.80 20.91 -10.72
N GLY A 69 -6.75 21.86 -10.55
CA GLY A 69 -7.29 22.63 -11.66
C GLY A 69 -7.99 21.73 -12.66
N ASP A 70 -7.58 21.77 -13.93
CA ASP A 70 -8.13 20.92 -14.99
C ASP A 70 -7.36 19.61 -15.19
N ALA A 71 -6.31 19.36 -14.40
CA ALA A 71 -5.47 18.17 -14.52
C ALA A 71 -5.83 17.13 -13.46
N LEU A 72 -5.96 15.87 -13.86
CA LEU A 72 -6.06 14.75 -12.94
C LEU A 72 -4.66 14.42 -12.41
N LYS A 73 -4.53 14.33 -11.10
CA LYS A 73 -3.33 13.89 -10.38
C LYS A 73 -3.60 12.58 -9.68
N GLY A 74 -2.58 11.76 -9.62
CA GLY A 74 -2.60 10.50 -8.89
C GLY A 74 -1.55 10.49 -7.79
N TYR A 75 -1.87 9.78 -6.73
CA TYR A 75 -0.95 9.50 -5.63
C TYR A 75 -1.06 8.02 -5.27
N TYR A 76 0.02 7.45 -4.77
CA TYR A 76 -0.05 6.10 -4.23
C TYR A 76 0.70 5.99 -2.91
N SER A 77 0.21 5.09 -2.07
CA SER A 77 0.83 4.70 -0.80
C SER A 77 0.93 3.19 -0.71
N MET A 78 2.11 2.70 -0.34
CA MET A 78 2.35 1.27 -0.11
C MET A 78 3.58 1.05 0.76
N SER A 79 3.58 -0.08 1.46
CA SER A 79 4.75 -0.60 2.16
C SER A 79 4.87 -2.09 1.86
N MET A 80 5.87 -2.48 1.09
CA MET A 80 6.07 -3.87 0.69
C MET A 80 7.41 -4.36 1.23
N THR A 81 7.34 -5.35 2.13
CA THR A 81 8.50 -5.89 2.83
C THR A 81 9.52 -6.52 1.88
N GLU A 82 9.07 -7.39 0.98
CA GLU A 82 9.94 -8.13 0.06
C GLU A 82 10.64 -7.22 -0.96
N SER A 83 9.97 -6.15 -1.38
CA SER A 83 10.50 -5.20 -2.36
C SER A 83 11.27 -4.04 -1.73
N GLY A 84 11.20 -3.88 -0.42
CA GLY A 84 11.77 -2.74 0.28
C GLY A 84 11.08 -1.40 -0.02
N VAL A 85 9.94 -1.41 -0.73
CA VAL A 85 9.20 -0.18 -1.05
C VAL A 85 8.59 0.41 0.21
N TRP A 86 8.79 1.71 0.39
CA TRP A 86 8.12 2.53 1.37
C TRP A 86 7.75 3.83 0.68
N ALA A 87 6.49 3.96 0.32
CA ALA A 87 5.96 5.13 -0.35
C ALA A 87 4.72 5.61 0.40
N TYR A 88 4.69 6.89 0.70
CA TYR A 88 3.52 7.55 1.27
C TYR A 88 3.18 8.77 0.43
N ASN A 89 1.95 8.80 -0.06
CA ASN A 89 1.40 9.89 -0.87
C ASN A 89 2.35 10.30 -2.02
N GLN A 90 2.94 9.29 -2.69
CA GLN A 90 3.87 9.51 -3.79
C GLN A 90 3.12 10.00 -5.01
N GLU A 91 3.41 11.23 -5.45
CA GLU A 91 2.80 11.82 -6.64
C GLU A 91 3.16 11.03 -7.91
N THR A 92 2.19 10.94 -8.82
CA THR A 92 2.34 10.32 -10.13
C THR A 92 1.61 11.17 -11.17
N ASP A 93 2.22 11.35 -12.35
CA ASP A 93 1.56 11.96 -13.48
C ASP A 93 0.51 11.01 -14.05
N VAL A 94 -0.68 11.54 -14.34
CA VAL A 94 -1.82 10.77 -14.87
C VAL A 94 -2.12 11.19 -16.30
N THR A 95 -2.21 10.21 -17.19
CA THR A 95 -2.68 10.40 -18.56
C THR A 95 -3.87 9.48 -18.83
N LEU A 96 -4.93 10.03 -19.40
CA LEU A 96 -6.14 9.29 -19.77
C LEU A 96 -6.21 9.08 -21.29
N SER A 97 -6.63 7.90 -21.71
CA SER A 97 -6.89 7.57 -23.11
C SER A 97 -8.07 6.59 -23.19
N GLY A 98 -9.27 7.09 -23.42
CA GLY A 98 -10.48 6.29 -23.33
C GLY A 98 -10.68 5.72 -21.92
N ASN A 99 -10.76 4.39 -21.83
CA ASN A 99 -10.87 3.69 -20.57
C ASN A 99 -9.51 3.22 -20.01
N ASP A 100 -8.42 3.80 -20.50
CA ASP A 100 -7.09 3.46 -20.03
C ASP A 100 -6.48 4.64 -19.26
N VAL A 101 -5.72 4.32 -18.23
CA VAL A 101 -5.02 5.27 -17.37
C VAL A 101 -3.53 4.91 -17.36
N THR A 102 -2.67 5.87 -17.64
CA THR A 102 -1.22 5.69 -17.46
C THR A 102 -0.75 6.53 -16.28
N LEU A 103 -0.08 5.88 -15.32
CA LEU A 103 0.53 6.51 -14.17
C LEU A 103 2.05 6.52 -14.37
N THR A 104 2.67 7.70 -14.31
CA THR A 104 4.12 7.82 -14.43
C THR A 104 4.72 8.43 -13.18
N SER A 105 5.60 7.70 -12.53
CA SER A 105 6.33 8.14 -11.34
C SER A 105 7.82 8.22 -11.62
N TYR A 106 8.42 9.31 -11.17
CA TYR A 106 9.87 9.52 -11.24
C TYR A 106 10.48 9.18 -9.87
N LEU A 107 11.17 8.06 -9.83
CA LEU A 107 11.77 7.53 -8.62
C LEU A 107 13.21 8.02 -8.46
N ALA A 108 13.83 7.70 -7.33
CA ALA A 108 15.23 8.02 -7.10
C ALA A 108 16.16 7.35 -8.12
N ASP A 109 17.38 7.88 -8.27
CA ASP A 109 18.43 7.34 -9.14
C ASP A 109 18.09 7.25 -10.63
N GLY A 110 17.19 8.13 -11.13
CA GLY A 110 16.80 8.20 -12.55
C GLY A 110 15.93 7.04 -13.00
N VAL A 111 15.29 6.34 -12.07
CA VAL A 111 14.32 5.29 -12.38
C VAL A 111 12.96 5.91 -12.64
N THR A 112 12.33 5.49 -13.74
CA THR A 112 10.94 5.83 -14.07
C THR A 112 10.10 4.57 -13.95
N SER A 113 8.96 4.70 -13.27
CA SER A 113 7.91 3.67 -13.20
C SER A 113 6.72 4.13 -14.04
N VAL A 114 6.32 3.31 -14.99
CA VAL A 114 5.10 3.49 -15.77
C VAL A 114 4.15 2.35 -15.47
N VAL A 115 2.95 2.68 -14.98
CA VAL A 115 1.88 1.71 -14.73
C VAL A 115 0.76 1.98 -15.73
N GLU A 116 0.54 1.03 -16.61
CA GLU A 116 -0.55 1.03 -17.59
C GLU A 116 -1.74 0.31 -16.98
N LEU A 117 -2.85 1.02 -16.75
CA LEU A 117 -4.12 0.48 -16.28
C LEU A 117 -5.07 0.43 -17.48
N THR A 118 -5.34 -0.76 -18.01
CA THR A 118 -6.18 -0.94 -19.19
C THR A 118 -7.56 -1.44 -18.82
N GLY A 119 -8.58 -0.96 -19.57
CA GLY A 119 -9.98 -1.33 -19.35
C GLY A 119 -10.51 -0.88 -17.99
N VAL A 120 -10.11 0.30 -17.55
CA VAL A 120 -10.53 0.85 -16.25
C VAL A 120 -12.05 0.98 -16.20
N SER A 121 -12.63 0.41 -15.17
CA SER A 121 -14.08 0.46 -14.91
C SER A 121 -14.35 0.82 -13.45
N VAL A 122 -15.29 1.74 -13.25
CA VAL A 122 -15.78 2.13 -11.91
C VAL A 122 -17.26 1.82 -11.84
N SER A 123 -17.65 1.03 -10.85
CA SER A 123 -19.04 0.66 -10.60
C SER A 123 -19.34 0.73 -9.10
N GLY A 124 -20.03 1.78 -8.66
CA GLY A 124 -20.24 2.05 -7.24
C GLY A 124 -18.91 2.28 -6.52
N ASN A 125 -18.62 1.41 -5.57
CA ASN A 125 -17.37 1.46 -4.78
C ASN A 125 -16.27 0.54 -5.35
N ASP A 126 -16.44 -0.03 -6.53
CA ASP A 126 -15.47 -0.91 -7.14
C ASP A 126 -14.73 -0.21 -8.28
N LEU A 127 -13.40 -0.30 -8.27
CA LEU A 127 -12.50 0.11 -9.34
C LEU A 127 -11.75 -1.14 -9.82
N ARG A 128 -11.86 -1.45 -11.11
CA ARG A 128 -11.23 -2.64 -11.72
C ARG A 128 -10.48 -2.26 -12.98
N PHE A 129 -9.35 -2.90 -13.20
CA PHE A 129 -8.51 -2.71 -14.39
C PHE A 129 -7.54 -3.87 -14.54
N THR A 130 -6.88 -3.93 -15.69
CA THR A 130 -5.69 -4.76 -15.88
C THR A 130 -4.45 -3.88 -15.78
N ALA A 131 -3.55 -4.19 -14.85
CA ALA A 131 -2.34 -3.42 -14.60
C ALA A 131 -1.10 -4.07 -15.20
N LYS A 132 -0.26 -3.25 -15.83
CA LYS A 132 1.09 -3.64 -16.26
C LYS A 132 2.07 -2.55 -15.83
N THR A 133 3.11 -2.94 -15.09
CA THR A 133 4.15 -2.03 -14.61
C THR A 133 5.42 -2.22 -15.42
N THR A 134 6.01 -1.13 -15.87
CA THR A 134 7.32 -1.11 -16.53
C THR A 134 8.25 -0.17 -15.77
N LEU A 135 9.39 -0.70 -15.35
CA LEU A 135 10.48 0.10 -14.76
C LEU A 135 11.55 0.33 -15.81
N SER A 136 12.02 1.56 -15.92
CA SER A 136 13.13 1.93 -16.79
C SER A 136 14.15 2.78 -16.03
N LYS A 137 15.41 2.66 -16.42
CA LYS A 137 16.51 3.52 -15.96
C LYS A 137 17.26 4.04 -17.15
N ASP A 138 17.48 5.36 -17.19
CA ASP A 138 18.15 6.03 -18.31
C ASP A 138 17.53 5.69 -19.67
N GLY A 139 16.20 5.52 -19.71
CA GLY A 139 15.42 5.18 -20.91
C GLY A 139 15.47 3.70 -21.33
N GLN A 140 16.17 2.84 -20.56
CA GLN A 140 16.20 1.40 -20.82
C GLN A 140 15.30 0.64 -19.85
N VAL A 141 14.43 -0.24 -20.37
CA VAL A 141 13.57 -1.09 -19.54
C VAL A 141 14.43 -2.04 -18.72
N THR A 142 14.24 -2.00 -17.40
CA THR A 142 14.95 -2.84 -16.42
C THR A 142 14.09 -3.95 -15.86
N ALA A 143 12.77 -3.75 -15.81
CA ALA A 143 11.82 -4.76 -15.35
C ALA A 143 10.43 -4.49 -15.92
N THR A 144 9.63 -5.55 -16.09
CA THR A 144 8.21 -5.48 -16.42
C THR A 144 7.45 -6.48 -15.56
N CYS A 145 6.30 -6.07 -15.02
CA CYS A 145 5.41 -6.89 -14.21
C CYS A 145 3.97 -6.81 -14.74
N GLY A 146 3.25 -7.90 -14.71
CA GLY A 146 1.90 -8.02 -15.25
C GLY A 146 1.88 -8.52 -16.71
N PRO A 147 0.73 -8.47 -17.42
CA PRO A 147 -0.53 -7.88 -16.92
C PRO A 147 -1.19 -8.71 -15.80
N ARG A 148 -1.91 -8.05 -14.88
CA ARG A 148 -2.71 -8.66 -13.81
C ARG A 148 -4.04 -7.94 -13.68
N GLN A 149 -5.10 -8.69 -13.35
CA GLN A 149 -6.39 -8.07 -13.03
C GLN A 149 -6.36 -7.58 -11.60
N GLU A 150 -6.63 -6.30 -11.42
CA GLU A 150 -6.60 -5.64 -10.13
C GLU A 150 -7.98 -5.13 -9.76
N HIS A 151 -8.33 -5.28 -8.49
CA HIS A 151 -9.56 -4.78 -7.91
C HIS A 151 -9.24 -3.94 -6.68
N PHE A 152 -9.80 -2.74 -6.67
CA PHE A 152 -9.73 -1.79 -5.57
C PHE A 152 -11.14 -1.44 -5.13
N THR A 153 -11.30 -1.18 -3.85
CA THR A 153 -12.56 -0.65 -3.31
C THR A 153 -12.36 0.78 -2.82
N ARG A 154 -13.40 1.59 -2.90
CA ARG A 154 -13.37 2.96 -2.41
C ARG A 154 -13.14 2.98 -0.91
N ALA A 155 -12.14 3.77 -0.46
CA ALA A 155 -11.93 4.03 0.95
C ALA A 155 -13.00 5.03 1.42
N GLU A 156 -13.90 4.58 2.30
CA GLU A 156 -15.01 5.40 2.80
C GLU A 156 -14.57 6.35 3.93
N ALA A 157 -13.44 6.05 4.59
CA ALA A 157 -12.90 6.85 5.68
C ALA A 157 -11.41 7.10 5.50
N ASP A 158 -10.96 8.23 6.01
CA ASP A 158 -9.55 8.58 6.12
C ASP A 158 -9.18 8.69 7.61
N TYR A 159 -8.24 7.87 8.04
CA TYR A 159 -7.82 7.78 9.43
C TYR A 159 -6.46 8.45 9.70
N THR A 160 -5.89 9.14 8.72
CA THR A 160 -4.54 9.75 8.78
C THR A 160 -4.32 10.59 10.05
N GLU A 161 -5.30 11.40 10.44
CA GLU A 161 -5.20 12.21 11.66
C GLU A 161 -5.70 11.48 12.91
N ALA A 162 -6.64 10.55 12.75
CA ALA A 162 -7.28 9.87 13.87
C ALA A 162 -6.32 8.92 14.61
N VAL A 163 -5.34 8.34 13.90
CA VAL A 163 -4.33 7.43 14.48
C VAL A 163 -3.36 8.15 15.43
N VAL A 164 -3.21 9.47 15.32
CA VAL A 164 -2.25 10.23 16.14
C VAL A 164 -2.60 10.13 17.63
N GLY A 165 -1.65 9.71 18.45
CA GLY A 165 -1.80 9.61 19.90
C GLY A 165 -1.08 8.41 20.50
N LEU A 166 -1.23 8.25 21.82
CA LEU A 166 -0.73 7.10 22.56
C LEU A 166 -1.85 6.06 22.69
N TRP A 167 -1.55 4.83 22.32
CA TRP A 167 -2.51 3.73 22.29
C TRP A 167 -2.02 2.55 23.09
N GLU A 168 -2.90 1.93 23.85
CA GLU A 168 -2.68 0.62 24.47
C GLU A 168 -3.33 -0.45 23.60
N ILE A 169 -2.58 -1.52 23.29
CA ILE A 169 -2.89 -2.46 22.23
C ILE A 169 -2.94 -3.88 22.78
N THR A 170 -3.95 -4.62 22.35
CA THR A 170 -4.07 -6.06 22.54
C THR A 170 -4.43 -6.72 21.21
N PHE A 171 -4.11 -8.02 21.07
CA PHE A 171 -4.36 -8.76 19.85
C PHE A 171 -5.28 -9.95 20.06
N THR A 172 -6.13 -10.18 19.06
CA THR A 172 -6.85 -11.45 18.88
C THR A 172 -6.53 -12.00 17.49
N SER A 173 -6.61 -13.32 17.32
CA SER A 173 -6.34 -13.97 16.03
C SER A 173 -7.25 -15.17 15.81
N ASP A 174 -7.54 -15.51 14.55
CA ASP A 174 -8.10 -16.81 14.19
C ASP A 174 -7.04 -17.93 14.17
N ALA A 175 -5.77 -17.58 14.41
CA ALA A 175 -4.65 -18.48 14.64
C ALA A 175 -4.14 -18.29 16.07
N PRO A 176 -4.50 -19.21 17.01
CA PRO A 176 -4.24 -19.04 18.46
C PRO A 176 -2.78 -18.77 18.84
N GLU A 177 -1.84 -19.21 18.00
CA GLU A 177 -0.41 -18.96 18.21
C GLU A 177 0.01 -17.49 18.11
N TYR A 178 -0.87 -16.63 17.59
CA TYR A 178 -0.65 -15.17 17.44
C TYR A 178 -1.53 -14.33 18.36
N GLU A 179 -2.29 -14.95 19.25
CA GLU A 179 -3.02 -14.21 20.28
C GLU A 179 -2.06 -13.68 21.35
N SER A 180 -2.22 -12.43 21.74
CA SER A 180 -1.54 -11.85 22.88
C SER A 180 -2.52 -11.01 23.70
N SER A 181 -2.61 -11.31 24.98
CA SER A 181 -3.37 -10.51 25.96
C SER A 181 -2.47 -9.58 26.77
N GLU A 182 -1.15 -9.67 26.60
CA GLU A 182 -0.22 -8.74 27.24
C GLU A 182 -0.29 -7.42 26.54
N PRO A 183 -0.74 -6.34 27.21
CA PRO A 183 -0.84 -5.05 26.57
C PRO A 183 0.56 -4.47 26.36
N TYR A 184 0.72 -3.80 25.24
CA TYR A 184 1.86 -2.92 24.99
C TYR A 184 1.33 -1.57 24.47
N ARG A 185 2.20 -0.56 24.38
CA ARG A 185 1.78 0.76 23.93
C ARG A 185 2.56 1.23 22.72
N GLU A 186 1.87 1.96 21.87
CA GLU A 186 2.45 2.64 20.71
C GLU A 186 2.05 4.11 20.71
N LEU A 187 3.02 4.98 20.48
CA LEU A 187 2.82 6.41 20.30
C LEU A 187 3.02 6.77 18.84
N TYR A 188 1.98 7.28 18.20
CA TYR A 188 2.02 7.80 16.84
C TYR A 188 1.98 9.32 16.86
N ARG A 189 2.99 9.97 16.26
CA ARG A 189 3.14 11.42 16.24
C ARG A 189 2.73 11.97 14.87
N SER A 190 2.26 13.22 14.86
CA SER A 190 1.81 13.90 13.63
C SER A 190 2.92 14.13 12.59
N ASP A 191 4.18 13.95 12.95
CA ASP A 191 5.33 14.02 12.04
C ASP A 191 5.65 12.69 11.34
N GLY A 192 4.84 11.64 11.57
CA GLY A 192 5.06 10.32 11.00
C GLY A 192 6.05 9.45 11.77
N THR A 193 6.50 9.89 12.95
CA THR A 193 7.34 9.06 13.83
C THR A 193 6.51 8.27 14.82
N CYS A 194 7.04 7.13 15.29
CA CYS A 194 6.40 6.31 16.32
C CYS A 194 7.38 5.87 17.41
N SER A 195 6.82 5.40 18.53
CA SER A 195 7.58 4.78 19.63
C SER A 195 6.79 3.61 20.19
N PHE A 196 7.49 2.56 20.62
CA PHE A 196 6.93 1.38 21.25
C PHE A 196 7.28 1.35 22.74
N TYR A 197 6.38 0.85 23.57
CA TYR A 197 6.57 0.77 25.02
C TYR A 197 6.17 -0.61 25.53
N ASP A 198 7.07 -1.25 26.23
CA ASP A 198 6.83 -2.47 26.98
C ASP A 198 6.48 -2.19 28.45
N LEU A 199 5.64 -3.05 29.04
CA LEU A 199 5.34 -2.99 30.47
C LEU A 199 6.35 -3.85 31.25
N ILE A 200 7.38 -3.21 31.82
CA ILE A 200 8.44 -3.87 32.60
C ILE A 200 8.30 -3.45 34.06
N ASP A 201 8.18 -4.42 34.97
CA ASP A 201 8.05 -4.16 36.42
C ASP A 201 6.96 -3.12 36.77
N SER A 202 5.81 -3.20 36.06
CA SER A 202 4.69 -2.26 36.18
C SER A 202 5.00 -0.82 35.75
N GLN A 203 6.05 -0.61 34.96
CA GLN A 203 6.39 0.67 34.35
C GLN A 203 6.45 0.55 32.83
N TRP A 204 5.93 1.58 32.14
CA TRP A 204 6.04 1.67 30.69
C TRP A 204 7.43 2.15 30.33
N VAL A 205 8.17 1.33 29.59
CA VAL A 205 9.56 1.59 29.17
C VAL A 205 9.57 1.68 27.64
N GLU A 206 10.07 2.81 27.14
CA GLU A 206 10.22 2.98 25.69
C GLU A 206 11.31 2.05 25.16
N GLU A 207 11.01 1.34 24.07
CA GLU A 207 11.97 0.53 23.35
C GLU A 207 12.96 1.40 22.60
N GLU A 208 14.24 1.05 22.66
CA GLU A 208 15.26 1.73 21.87
C GLU A 208 15.16 1.32 20.40
N THR A 209 14.97 2.31 19.52
CA THR A 209 14.92 2.12 18.08
C THR A 209 15.89 3.06 17.37
N THR A 210 16.50 2.59 16.28
CA THR A 210 17.31 3.42 15.39
C THR A 210 16.44 4.37 14.58
N TYR A 211 15.27 3.87 14.17
CA TYR A 211 14.17 4.64 13.61
C TYR A 211 12.85 3.91 13.91
N CYS A 212 11.77 4.67 13.99
CA CYS A 212 10.40 4.17 14.01
C CYS A 212 9.54 5.20 13.28
N GLU A 213 8.92 4.78 12.17
CA GLU A 213 8.16 5.64 11.27
C GLU A 213 6.87 4.94 10.86
N TYR A 214 5.82 5.72 10.66
CA TYR A 214 4.53 5.21 10.19
C TYR A 214 3.90 6.16 9.18
N PHE A 215 2.92 5.65 8.47
CA PHE A 215 1.90 6.44 7.77
C PHE A 215 0.54 5.76 7.85
N ALA A 216 -0.51 6.57 7.78
CA ALA A 216 -1.86 6.11 7.49
C ALA A 216 -2.35 6.81 6.22
N ASP A 217 -3.00 6.08 5.33
CA ASP A 217 -3.58 6.61 4.10
C ASP A 217 -4.92 5.91 3.84
N GLY A 218 -6.02 6.61 4.09
CA GLY A 218 -7.33 5.99 4.19
C GLY A 218 -7.34 4.92 5.30
N PRO A 219 -7.74 3.68 4.98
CA PRO A 219 -7.69 2.58 5.93
C PRO A 219 -6.33 1.87 6.00
N LEU A 220 -5.40 2.10 5.06
CA LEU A 220 -4.07 1.49 5.08
C LEU A 220 -3.20 2.15 6.15
N PHE A 221 -2.66 1.34 7.05
CA PHE A 221 -1.81 1.77 8.14
C PHE A 221 -0.53 0.94 8.16
N CYS A 222 0.60 1.60 7.95
CA CYS A 222 1.89 0.96 7.80
C CYS A 222 2.91 1.57 8.76
N PHE A 223 3.74 0.76 9.36
CA PHE A 223 4.89 1.23 10.12
C PHE A 223 6.13 0.38 9.87
N ARG A 224 7.28 1.00 10.08
CA ARG A 224 8.59 0.38 10.00
C ARG A 224 9.48 0.85 11.12
N TRP A 225 10.29 -0.06 11.62
CA TRP A 225 11.23 0.26 12.69
C TRP A 225 12.50 -0.58 12.59
N GLN A 226 13.51 -0.15 13.31
CA GLN A 226 14.74 -0.91 13.45
C GLN A 226 15.26 -0.78 14.89
N LYS A 227 15.48 -1.90 15.56
CA LYS A 227 16.19 -1.93 16.84
C LYS A 227 17.71 -1.91 16.59
N PRO A 228 18.53 -1.35 17.51
CA PRO A 228 19.97 -1.31 17.34
C PRO A 228 20.57 -2.67 17.06
N GLY A 229 21.35 -2.77 15.99
CA GLY A 229 22.03 -4.02 15.59
C GLY A 229 21.13 -5.12 14.99
N GLN A 230 19.85 -4.84 14.77
CA GLN A 230 18.91 -5.76 14.11
C GLN A 230 18.57 -5.29 12.69
N GLU A 231 17.99 -6.17 11.89
CA GLU A 231 17.41 -5.80 10.60
C GLU A 231 16.13 -4.98 10.80
N GLY A 232 15.86 -4.08 9.85
CA GLY A 232 14.63 -3.30 9.85
C GLY A 232 13.39 -4.18 9.66
N GLN A 233 12.34 -3.87 10.38
CA GLN A 233 11.06 -4.57 10.37
C GLN A 233 9.97 -3.66 9.82
N ARG A 234 8.86 -4.26 9.36
CA ARG A 234 7.67 -3.58 8.86
C ARG A 234 6.44 -4.36 9.22
N GLU A 235 5.36 -3.64 9.46
CA GLU A 235 4.02 -4.18 9.59
C GLU A 235 3.02 -3.30 8.89
N ASN A 236 2.00 -3.94 8.31
CA ASN A 236 0.91 -3.26 7.64
C ASN A 236 -0.42 -3.74 8.19
N TRP A 237 -1.32 -2.81 8.38
CA TRP A 237 -2.65 -3.04 8.94
C TRP A 237 -3.70 -2.36 8.07
N GLU A 238 -4.92 -2.84 8.14
CA GLU A 238 -6.10 -2.16 7.63
C GLU A 238 -6.97 -1.71 8.79
N ILE A 239 -7.15 -0.40 8.94
CA ILE A 239 -8.01 0.17 9.97
C ILE A 239 -9.47 -0.10 9.60
N VAL A 240 -10.16 -0.82 10.45
CA VAL A 240 -11.59 -1.13 10.32
C VAL A 240 -12.45 -0.01 10.87
N SER A 241 -12.01 0.57 11.99
CA SER A 241 -12.68 1.71 12.64
C SER A 241 -11.69 2.47 13.52
N CYS A 242 -11.87 3.78 13.60
CA CYS A 242 -11.14 4.62 14.55
C CYS A 242 -12.03 5.78 14.99
N GLY A 243 -12.26 5.92 16.29
CA GLY A 243 -13.06 7.00 16.87
C GLY A 243 -13.41 6.75 18.32
N ASN A 244 -13.81 7.82 19.04
CA ASN A 244 -14.19 7.76 20.45
C ASN A 244 -13.13 7.13 21.39
N GLY A 245 -11.83 7.27 21.07
CA GLY A 245 -10.77 6.69 21.86
C GLY A 245 -10.53 5.21 21.61
N GLU A 246 -11.15 4.61 20.60
CA GLU A 246 -10.97 3.22 20.22
C GLU A 246 -10.55 3.12 18.74
N MET A 247 -9.67 2.18 18.42
CA MET A 247 -9.32 1.81 17.06
C MET A 247 -9.28 0.28 16.95
N VAL A 248 -9.79 -0.22 15.82
CA VAL A 248 -9.68 -1.63 15.44
C VAL A 248 -9.00 -1.70 14.09
N SER A 249 -7.93 -2.47 14.02
CA SER A 249 -7.23 -2.76 12.75
C SER A 249 -7.04 -4.26 12.57
N LYS A 250 -6.89 -4.68 11.32
CA LYS A 250 -6.71 -6.08 10.93
C LYS A 250 -5.52 -6.24 10.01
N ALA A 251 -4.79 -7.34 10.17
CA ALA A 251 -3.77 -7.78 9.25
C ALA A 251 -4.09 -9.19 8.75
N LEU A 252 -4.29 -9.33 7.44
CA LEU A 252 -4.43 -10.62 6.77
C LEU A 252 -3.05 -11.10 6.34
N HIS A 253 -2.65 -12.25 6.81
CA HIS A 253 -1.37 -12.90 6.48
C HIS A 253 -1.58 -14.20 5.71
N ARG A 254 -0.53 -14.64 4.99
CA ARG A 254 -0.50 -15.93 4.29
C ARG A 254 0.65 -16.78 4.81
N ARG A 255 0.35 -18.03 5.17
CA ARG A 255 1.37 -19.01 5.56
C ARG A 255 2.06 -19.60 4.32
N ALA A 256 3.19 -20.24 4.53
CA ALA A 256 3.95 -20.92 3.46
C ALA A 256 3.17 -22.04 2.76
N ASP A 257 2.17 -22.62 3.41
CA ASP A 257 1.27 -23.62 2.82
C ASP A 257 0.11 -23.04 2.01
N GLY A 258 0.05 -21.69 1.90
CA GLY A 258 -0.98 -20.94 1.18
C GLY A 258 -2.22 -20.63 2.01
N SER A 259 -2.39 -21.18 3.21
CA SER A 259 -3.51 -20.82 4.10
C SER A 259 -3.35 -19.39 4.62
N THR A 260 -4.45 -18.75 4.94
CA THR A 260 -4.45 -17.38 5.49
C THR A 260 -4.91 -17.38 6.94
N TYR A 261 -4.51 -16.35 7.67
CA TYR A 261 -4.99 -16.05 9.01
C TYR A 261 -5.06 -14.54 9.21
N THR A 262 -5.89 -14.12 10.14
CA THR A 262 -6.11 -12.72 10.45
C THR A 262 -5.70 -12.43 11.88
N ILE A 263 -4.93 -11.38 12.08
CA ILE A 263 -4.69 -10.77 13.39
C ILE A 263 -5.55 -9.52 13.48
N THR A 264 -6.21 -9.32 14.59
CA THR A 264 -6.98 -8.11 14.91
C THR A 264 -6.33 -7.40 16.08
N ALA A 265 -5.93 -6.16 15.88
CA ALA A 265 -5.46 -5.27 16.92
C ALA A 265 -6.64 -4.45 17.46
N HIS A 266 -6.76 -4.42 18.78
CA HIS A 266 -7.70 -3.60 19.53
C HIS A 266 -6.90 -2.56 20.29
N LEU A 267 -7.12 -1.29 19.95
CA LEU A 267 -6.37 -0.17 20.48
C LEU A 267 -7.30 0.73 21.27
N THR A 268 -6.89 1.09 22.48
CA THR A 268 -7.57 2.06 23.33
C THR A 268 -6.66 3.26 23.54
N LYS A 269 -7.14 4.46 23.29
CA LYS A 269 -6.36 5.69 23.43
C LYS A 269 -6.06 5.95 24.91
N VAL A 270 -4.80 6.19 25.22
CA VAL A 270 -4.37 6.56 26.56
C VAL A 270 -4.51 8.07 26.71
N GLU A 271 -5.24 8.52 27.76
CA GLU A 271 -5.44 9.94 28.08
C GLU A 271 -4.19 10.59 28.69
#